data_500831792c7f0d2698e821b7ace18954
#
_entry.id   500831792c7f0d2698e821b7ace18954
#
_cell.length_a   1.000
_cell.length_b   1.000
_cell.length_c   1.000
_cell.angle_alpha   90.00
_cell.angle_beta   90.00
_cell.angle_gamma   90.00
#
_symmetry.space_group_name_H-M   'P 1'
#
loop_
_entity.id
_entity.type
_entity.pdbx_description
1 polymer ?
#
loop_
_entity_poly.entity_id
_entity_poly.type
_entity_poly.pdbx_seq_one_letter_code
_entity_poly.pdbx_strand_id
1 'polypeptide(L)'
;MIKWISGDILQATTQYIAQGVATGSQEGMGTGLALKISTKWTDVQKEFKKFTRNNKFEGGDIFVVVPNENRLGVIYIATQPDMYHATLQYLNKGLKNLSAYCLKNKIESVSVPKIGAGLGKLNWETEVKPLMIKHLQDGDTIFYVFEEFKNEFEK
;
A
#
# COMPACT_ATOMS: atom_id res chain seq x y z
N MET A 1 5.72 -6.48 13.17
CA MET A 1 7.07 -5.87 13.35
C MET A 1 7.40 -5.02 12.14
N ILE A 2 7.95 -3.85 12.35
CA ILE A 2 8.36 -2.96 11.26
C ILE A 2 9.86 -3.00 11.08
N LYS A 3 10.32 -3.07 9.83
CA LYS A 3 11.70 -2.85 9.44
C LYS A 3 11.75 -1.66 8.49
N TRP A 4 12.47 -0.62 8.87
CA TRP A 4 12.62 0.60 8.07
C TRP A 4 13.79 0.40 7.13
N ILE A 5 13.53 0.47 5.83
CA ILE A 5 14.55 0.21 4.81
C ILE A 5 14.53 1.27 3.71
N SER A 6 15.52 1.23 2.84
CA SER A 6 15.55 2.03 1.61
C SER A 6 15.77 1.10 0.42
N GLY A 7 15.41 1.53 -0.76
CA GLY A 7 15.57 0.73 -1.96
C GLY A 7 14.44 0.96 -2.96
N ASP A 8 14.37 0.09 -3.96
CA ASP A 8 13.29 0.09 -4.95
C ASP A 8 12.24 -0.93 -4.54
N ILE A 9 11.07 -0.45 -4.11
CA ILE A 9 9.98 -1.30 -3.66
C ILE A 9 9.49 -2.26 -4.75
N LEU A 10 9.67 -1.91 -6.04
CA LEU A 10 9.28 -2.80 -7.13
C LEU A 10 10.19 -4.03 -7.26
N GLN A 11 11.34 -4.03 -6.59
CA GLN A 11 12.26 -5.16 -6.53
C GLN A 11 12.06 -6.00 -5.25
N ALA A 12 11.03 -5.69 -4.48
CA ALA A 12 10.75 -6.39 -3.22
C ALA A 12 10.41 -7.86 -3.46
N THR A 13 10.81 -8.70 -2.51
CA THR A 13 10.58 -10.15 -2.55
C THR A 13 9.62 -10.61 -1.45
N THR A 14 8.90 -9.69 -0.83
CA THR A 14 7.88 -9.99 0.16
C THR A 14 6.67 -10.69 -0.46
N GLN A 15 5.81 -11.26 0.38
CA GLN A 15 4.59 -11.89 -0.11
C GLN A 15 3.64 -10.90 -0.76
N TYR A 16 3.58 -9.69 -0.23
CA TYR A 16 2.68 -8.63 -0.70
C TYR A 16 3.39 -7.30 -0.78
N ILE A 17 2.85 -6.43 -1.63
CA ILE A 17 3.15 -5.01 -1.65
C ILE A 17 1.87 -4.25 -1.36
N ALA A 18 1.91 -3.28 -0.46
CA ALA A 18 0.76 -2.43 -0.16
C ALA A 18 0.92 -1.07 -0.84
N GLN A 19 -0.19 -0.47 -1.24
CA GLN A 19 -0.17 0.87 -1.80
C GLN A 19 -1.45 1.63 -1.45
N GLY A 20 -1.31 2.94 -1.33
CA GLY A 20 -2.45 3.83 -1.14
C GLY A 20 -3.05 4.25 -2.48
N VAL A 21 -4.36 4.29 -2.54
CA VAL A 21 -5.09 4.73 -3.73
C VAL A 21 -6.25 5.63 -3.33
N ALA A 22 -6.77 6.37 -4.31
CA ALA A 22 -7.96 7.19 -4.14
C ALA A 22 -9.23 6.33 -4.19
N THR A 23 -10.26 6.78 -3.49
CA THR A 23 -11.57 6.11 -3.54
C THR A 23 -12.30 6.33 -4.88
N GLY A 24 -11.99 7.42 -5.57
CA GLY A 24 -12.48 7.64 -6.94
C GLY A 24 -11.84 6.63 -7.88
N SER A 25 -12.67 5.91 -8.62
CA SER A 25 -12.33 4.66 -9.30
C SER A 25 -11.13 4.68 -10.24
N GLN A 26 -10.74 5.82 -10.77
CA GLN A 26 -9.71 5.87 -11.81
C GLN A 26 -8.48 6.68 -11.43
N GLU A 27 -8.58 7.54 -10.44
CA GLU A 27 -7.58 8.58 -10.22
C GLU A 27 -6.25 8.08 -9.67
N GLY A 28 -6.29 7.18 -8.72
CA GLY A 28 -5.06 6.72 -8.04
C GLY A 28 -4.19 5.77 -8.85
N MET A 29 -4.65 5.34 -10.02
CA MET A 29 -3.97 4.33 -10.83
C MET A 29 -3.10 4.92 -11.94
N GLY A 30 -3.21 6.22 -12.17
CA GLY A 30 -2.55 6.88 -13.30
C GLY A 30 -1.19 7.52 -13.00
N THR A 31 -0.72 7.48 -11.75
CA THR A 31 0.53 8.14 -11.35
C THR A 31 1.27 7.37 -10.28
N GLY A 32 2.54 7.71 -10.10
CA GLY A 32 3.38 7.22 -9.01
C GLY A 32 3.51 5.70 -8.97
N LEU A 33 3.55 5.16 -7.77
CA LEU A 33 3.72 3.73 -7.56
C LEU A 33 2.57 2.92 -8.15
N ALA A 34 1.35 3.42 -8.06
CA ALA A 34 0.17 2.73 -8.61
C ALA A 34 0.31 2.51 -10.12
N LEU A 35 0.78 3.51 -10.85
CA LEU A 35 1.06 3.37 -12.27
C LEU A 35 2.15 2.33 -12.53
N LYS A 36 3.24 2.37 -11.78
CA LYS A 36 4.36 1.44 -11.93
C LYS A 36 3.92 0.00 -11.67
N ILE A 37 3.13 -0.24 -10.65
CA ILE A 37 2.59 -1.57 -10.36
C ILE A 37 1.65 -2.03 -11.47
N SER A 38 0.78 -1.15 -11.95
CA SER A 38 -0.15 -1.47 -13.05
C SER A 38 0.58 -1.80 -14.35
N THR A 39 1.70 -1.14 -14.60
CA THR A 39 2.52 -1.40 -15.79
C THR A 39 3.26 -2.72 -15.67
N LYS A 40 3.81 -3.01 -14.50
CA LYS A 40 4.55 -4.25 -14.26
C LYS A 40 3.63 -5.47 -14.21
N TRP A 41 2.45 -5.35 -13.61
CA TRP A 41 1.48 -6.43 -13.43
C TRP A 41 0.09 -5.96 -13.85
N THR A 42 -0.20 -6.07 -15.14
CA THR A 42 -1.45 -5.54 -15.72
C THR A 42 -2.70 -6.23 -15.18
N ASP A 43 -2.60 -7.50 -14.79
CA ASP A 43 -3.71 -8.25 -14.22
C ASP A 43 -4.21 -7.67 -12.88
N VAL A 44 -3.30 -7.11 -12.10
CA VAL A 44 -3.62 -6.51 -10.78
C VAL A 44 -4.57 -5.32 -10.96
N GLN A 45 -4.26 -4.44 -11.90
CA GLN A 45 -5.10 -3.28 -12.18
C GLN A 45 -6.49 -3.71 -12.68
N LYS A 46 -6.54 -4.72 -13.55
CA LYS A 46 -7.81 -5.25 -14.07
C LYS A 46 -8.70 -5.78 -12.95
N GLU A 47 -8.13 -6.51 -12.00
CA GLU A 47 -8.85 -7.03 -10.84
C GLU A 47 -9.43 -5.89 -10.00
N PHE A 48 -8.63 -4.87 -9.73
CA PHE A 48 -9.07 -3.72 -8.93
C PHE A 48 -10.18 -2.94 -9.63
N LYS A 49 -10.03 -2.67 -10.92
CA LYS A 49 -11.07 -1.97 -11.70
C LYS A 49 -12.37 -2.75 -11.76
N LYS A 50 -12.29 -4.05 -11.90
CA LYS A 50 -13.47 -4.91 -11.88
C LYS A 50 -14.18 -4.85 -10.53
N PHE A 51 -13.42 -4.88 -9.45
CA PHE A 51 -13.96 -4.76 -8.11
C PHE A 51 -14.69 -3.42 -7.90
N THR A 52 -14.05 -2.30 -8.26
CA THR A 52 -14.61 -0.97 -8.02
C THR A 52 -15.82 -0.64 -8.89
N ARG A 53 -15.99 -1.34 -10.02
CA ARG A 53 -17.21 -1.20 -10.83
C ARG A 53 -18.45 -1.78 -10.16
N ASN A 54 -18.27 -2.82 -9.35
CA ASN A 54 -19.36 -3.59 -8.77
C ASN A 54 -19.51 -3.43 -7.27
N ASN A 55 -18.57 -2.77 -6.62
CA ASN A 55 -18.52 -2.63 -5.16
C ASN A 55 -18.08 -1.23 -4.78
N LYS A 56 -18.57 -0.77 -3.63
CA LYS A 56 -18.09 0.48 -3.05
C LYS A 56 -16.70 0.25 -2.47
N PHE A 57 -15.82 1.20 -2.70
CA PHE A 57 -14.49 1.24 -2.11
C PHE A 57 -14.37 2.56 -1.37
N GLU A 58 -14.52 2.52 -0.06
CA GLU A 58 -14.63 3.70 0.79
C GLU A 58 -13.35 3.93 1.58
N GLY A 59 -13.20 5.10 2.17
CA GLY A 59 -11.99 5.47 2.90
C GLY A 59 -11.62 4.46 3.97
N GLY A 60 -10.37 4.00 3.92
CA GLY A 60 -9.85 2.99 4.83
C GLY A 60 -10.10 1.55 4.41
N ASP A 61 -10.89 1.32 3.36
CA ASP A 61 -11.08 -0.05 2.85
C ASP A 61 -9.79 -0.59 2.24
N ILE A 62 -9.66 -1.90 2.23
CA ILE A 62 -8.58 -2.58 1.52
C ILE A 62 -9.15 -3.53 0.47
N PHE A 63 -8.40 -3.71 -0.61
CA PHE A 63 -8.68 -4.71 -1.62
C PHE A 63 -7.41 -5.50 -1.89
N VAL A 64 -7.50 -6.83 -1.84
CA VAL A 64 -6.34 -7.70 -1.94
C VAL A 64 -6.38 -8.50 -3.23
N VAL A 65 -5.29 -8.43 -3.98
CA VAL A 65 -5.02 -9.34 -5.09
C VAL A 65 -3.96 -10.32 -4.60
N VAL A 66 -4.33 -11.58 -4.47
CA VAL A 66 -3.44 -12.59 -3.87
C VAL A 66 -2.24 -12.89 -4.79
N PRO A 67 -1.11 -13.33 -4.20
CA PRO A 67 0.06 -13.68 -5.01
C PRO A 67 -0.22 -14.89 -5.91
N ASN A 68 0.53 -14.98 -6.99
CA ASN A 68 0.56 -16.16 -7.84
C ASN A 68 2.01 -16.53 -8.16
N GLU A 69 2.22 -17.54 -8.99
CA GLU A 69 3.57 -18.01 -9.32
C GLU A 69 4.43 -16.99 -10.10
N ASN A 70 3.81 -15.96 -10.67
CA ASN A 70 4.49 -14.94 -11.47
C ASN A 70 4.73 -13.62 -10.74
N ARG A 71 4.09 -13.41 -9.59
CA ARG A 71 4.21 -12.14 -8.85
C ARG A 71 3.79 -12.26 -7.40
N LEU A 72 4.25 -11.30 -6.60
CA LEU A 72 3.74 -11.08 -5.26
C LEU A 72 2.29 -10.59 -5.29
N GLY A 73 1.61 -10.60 -4.14
CA GLY A 73 0.28 -10.03 -4.01
C GLY A 73 0.31 -8.52 -3.88
N VAL A 74 -0.82 -7.88 -4.11
CA VAL A 74 -0.96 -6.42 -3.99
C VAL A 74 -2.14 -6.10 -3.09
N ILE A 75 -1.92 -5.21 -2.12
CA ILE A 75 -2.97 -4.74 -1.23
C ILE A 75 -3.19 -3.25 -1.50
N TYR A 76 -4.37 -2.92 -2.00
CA TYR A 76 -4.79 -1.54 -2.19
C TYR A 76 -5.45 -1.02 -0.93
N ILE A 77 -5.05 0.17 -0.49
CA ILE A 77 -5.61 0.82 0.71
C ILE A 77 -6.21 2.15 0.28
N ALA A 78 -7.47 2.38 0.60
CA ALA A 78 -8.14 3.64 0.30
C ALA A 78 -7.68 4.72 1.28
N THR A 79 -6.62 5.44 0.92
CA THR A 79 -6.00 6.44 1.78
C THR A 79 -6.46 7.86 1.52
N GLN A 80 -7.16 8.09 0.41
CA GLN A 80 -7.47 9.45 -0.01
C GLN A 80 -8.76 9.51 -0.82
N PRO A 81 -9.54 10.61 -0.66
CA PRO A 81 -10.76 10.80 -1.48
C PRO A 81 -10.45 11.21 -2.91
N ASP A 82 -9.27 11.78 -3.16
CA ASP A 82 -8.84 12.21 -4.48
C ASP A 82 -7.35 11.93 -4.69
N MET A 83 -6.81 12.28 -5.85
CA MET A 83 -5.44 12.00 -6.24
C MET A 83 -4.39 12.71 -5.38
N TYR A 84 -4.74 13.82 -4.74
CA TYR A 84 -3.77 14.74 -4.14
C TYR A 84 -3.85 14.88 -2.63
N HIS A 85 -4.89 14.35 -1.97
CA HIS A 85 -5.12 14.60 -0.55
C HIS A 85 -5.47 13.32 0.20
N ALA A 86 -4.48 12.71 0.83
CA ALA A 86 -4.74 11.63 1.78
C ALA A 86 -5.32 12.23 3.07
N THR A 87 -6.11 11.45 3.81
CA THR A 87 -6.60 11.87 5.12
C THR A 87 -6.08 10.95 6.20
N LEU A 88 -5.81 11.51 7.37
CA LEU A 88 -5.37 10.72 8.53
C LEU A 88 -6.42 9.71 8.94
N GLN A 89 -7.70 10.07 8.83
CA GLN A 89 -8.81 9.18 9.16
C GLN A 89 -8.82 7.94 8.27
N TYR A 90 -8.68 8.13 6.94
CA TYR A 90 -8.62 7.02 6.00
C TYR A 90 -7.39 6.17 6.23
N LEU A 91 -6.24 6.80 6.41
CA LEU A 91 -4.99 6.11 6.66
C LEU A 91 -5.05 5.28 7.94
N ASN A 92 -5.57 5.85 9.02
CA ASN A 92 -5.71 5.15 10.30
C ASN A 92 -6.57 3.89 10.15
N LYS A 93 -7.72 4.02 9.51
CA LYS A 93 -8.62 2.88 9.26
C LYS A 93 -7.97 1.86 8.33
N GLY A 94 -7.29 2.33 7.28
CA GLY A 94 -6.63 1.46 6.31
C GLY A 94 -5.50 0.64 6.92
N LEU A 95 -4.66 1.25 7.75
CA LEU A 95 -3.58 0.53 8.42
C LEU A 95 -4.13 -0.47 9.45
N LYS A 96 -5.21 -0.14 10.13
CA LYS A 96 -5.89 -1.06 11.02
C LYS A 96 -6.41 -2.27 10.25
N ASN A 97 -7.06 -2.05 9.12
CA ASN A 97 -7.57 -3.12 8.26
C ASN A 97 -6.44 -3.98 7.68
N LEU A 98 -5.33 -3.36 7.29
CA LEU A 98 -4.14 -4.06 6.81
C LEU A 98 -3.61 -5.00 7.89
N SER A 99 -3.44 -4.50 9.10
CA SER A 99 -2.95 -5.31 10.23
C SER A 99 -3.88 -6.49 10.52
N ALA A 100 -5.20 -6.24 10.55
CA ALA A 100 -6.19 -7.29 10.79
C ALA A 100 -6.18 -8.36 9.70
N TYR A 101 -6.07 -7.96 8.44
CA TYR A 101 -5.99 -8.90 7.32
C TYR A 101 -4.74 -9.78 7.43
N CYS A 102 -3.60 -9.20 7.73
CA CYS A 102 -2.34 -9.92 7.85
C CYS A 102 -2.37 -10.92 9.01
N LEU A 103 -2.98 -10.54 10.13
CA LEU A 103 -3.13 -11.44 11.29
C LEU A 103 -4.04 -12.61 10.93
N LYS A 104 -5.21 -12.32 10.36
CA LYS A 104 -6.21 -13.33 10.02
C LYS A 104 -5.67 -14.36 9.02
N ASN A 105 -4.91 -13.90 8.03
CA ASN A 105 -4.43 -14.74 6.94
C ASN A 105 -2.98 -15.20 7.12
N LYS A 106 -2.38 -14.94 8.27
CA LYS A 106 -1.02 -15.37 8.62
C LYS A 106 0.01 -14.94 7.56
N ILE A 107 -0.10 -13.69 7.13
CA ILE A 107 0.83 -13.13 6.15
C ILE A 107 2.21 -12.94 6.80
N GLU A 108 3.26 -13.39 6.14
CA GLU A 108 4.62 -13.32 6.69
C GLU A 108 5.28 -11.97 6.44
N SER A 109 5.10 -11.39 5.26
CA SER A 109 5.81 -10.17 4.89
C SER A 109 5.04 -9.29 3.92
N VAL A 110 5.14 -7.98 4.13
CA VAL A 110 4.51 -6.95 3.27
C VAL A 110 5.49 -5.81 3.09
N SER A 111 5.69 -5.36 1.86
CA SER A 111 6.44 -4.15 1.56
C SER A 111 5.48 -2.97 1.49
N VAL A 112 5.84 -1.88 2.16
CA VAL A 112 4.98 -0.69 2.31
C VAL A 112 5.76 0.55 1.93
N PRO A 113 5.24 1.39 1.01
CA PRO A 113 5.87 2.68 0.70
C PRO A 113 5.49 3.74 1.74
N LYS A 114 5.91 4.97 1.55
CA LYS A 114 5.46 6.11 2.36
C LYS A 114 4.02 6.49 2.00
N ILE A 115 3.09 5.62 2.34
CA ILE A 115 1.67 5.79 2.03
C ILE A 115 1.16 7.13 2.55
N GLY A 116 0.46 7.89 1.70
CA GLY A 116 -0.15 9.16 2.08
C GLY A 116 0.80 10.35 2.09
N ALA A 117 2.10 10.12 2.07
CA ALA A 117 3.10 11.19 2.20
C ALA A 117 3.62 11.73 0.87
N GLY A 118 3.46 11.01 -0.21
CA GLY A 118 3.85 11.49 -1.55
C GLY A 118 2.82 12.45 -2.12
N LEU A 119 2.09 12.02 -3.13
CA LEU A 119 1.01 12.82 -3.71
C LEU A 119 -0.10 13.14 -2.70
N GLY A 120 -0.30 12.28 -1.71
CA GLY A 120 -1.30 12.50 -0.66
C GLY A 120 -0.97 13.63 0.31
N LYS A 121 0.26 14.12 0.34
CA LYS A 121 0.72 15.32 1.06
C LYS A 121 0.65 15.28 2.58
N LEU A 122 0.48 14.11 3.20
CA LEU A 122 0.61 13.99 4.64
C LEU A 122 2.08 14.08 5.05
N ASN A 123 2.33 14.58 6.26
CA ASN A 123 3.69 14.66 6.79
C ASN A 123 4.15 13.28 7.25
N TRP A 124 5.25 12.79 6.67
CA TRP A 124 5.75 11.46 6.96
C TRP A 124 6.14 11.29 8.43
N GLU A 125 6.98 12.18 8.94
CA GLU A 125 7.54 12.03 10.29
C GLU A 125 6.51 12.25 11.40
N THR A 126 5.61 13.22 11.24
CA THR A 126 4.70 13.63 12.30
C THR A 126 3.31 13.02 12.19
N GLU A 127 2.90 12.56 11.00
CA GLU A 127 1.55 12.06 10.78
C GLU A 127 1.49 10.60 10.38
N VAL A 128 2.26 10.18 9.38
CA VAL A 128 2.15 8.83 8.81
C VAL A 128 2.94 7.80 9.62
N LYS A 129 4.20 8.08 9.90
CA LYS A 129 5.08 7.15 10.61
C LYS A 129 4.54 6.75 11.99
N PRO A 130 4.01 7.69 12.80
CA PRO A 130 3.41 7.32 14.09
C PRO A 130 2.21 6.36 13.95
N LEU A 131 1.38 6.55 12.91
CA LEU A 131 0.26 5.64 12.66
C LEU A 131 0.73 4.26 12.22
N MET A 132 1.78 4.17 11.42
CA MET A 132 2.37 2.89 11.05
C MET A 132 2.88 2.14 12.27
N ILE A 133 3.59 2.82 13.16
CA ILE A 133 4.07 2.23 14.40
C ILE A 133 2.88 1.72 15.23
N LYS A 134 1.85 2.55 15.38
CA LYS A 134 0.66 2.18 16.14
C LYS A 134 0.00 0.89 15.67
N HIS A 135 -0.14 0.72 14.36
CA HIS A 135 -0.91 -0.40 13.80
C HIS A 135 -0.07 -1.59 13.36
N LEU A 136 1.20 -1.40 12.99
CA LEU A 136 2.00 -2.42 12.33
C LEU A 136 3.16 -2.95 13.16
N GLN A 137 3.51 -2.30 14.26
CA GLN A 137 4.70 -2.66 15.04
C GLN A 137 4.54 -4.00 15.76
N ASP A 138 3.37 -4.26 16.31
CA ASP A 138 3.09 -5.48 17.05
C ASP A 138 2.51 -6.54 16.11
N GLY A 139 2.89 -7.79 16.32
CA GLY A 139 2.40 -8.91 15.52
C GLY A 139 3.51 -9.63 14.78
N ASP A 140 3.14 -10.72 14.12
CA ASP A 140 4.09 -11.63 13.49
C ASP A 140 4.46 -11.26 12.06
N THR A 141 3.61 -10.49 11.36
CA THR A 141 3.91 -10.02 10.01
C THR A 141 5.05 -9.02 10.05
N ILE A 142 6.02 -9.18 9.16
CA ILE A 142 7.10 -8.20 9.00
C ILE A 142 6.70 -7.22 7.90
N PHE A 143 6.62 -5.94 8.28
CA PHE A 143 6.34 -4.85 7.36
C PHE A 143 7.65 -4.13 7.03
N TYR A 144 8.10 -4.27 5.78
CA TYR A 144 9.29 -3.59 5.28
C TYR A 144 8.83 -2.23 4.73
N VAL A 145 9.08 -1.17 5.49
CA VAL A 145 8.66 0.18 5.13
C VAL A 145 9.80 0.89 4.41
N PHE A 146 9.57 1.22 3.15
CA PHE A 146 10.54 1.86 2.29
C PHE A 146 10.51 3.38 2.51
N GLU A 147 11.36 3.87 3.40
CA GLU A 147 11.42 5.30 3.71
C GLU A 147 12.08 6.12 2.60
N GLU A 148 13.02 5.53 1.88
CA GLU A 148 13.71 6.20 0.79
C GLU A 148 13.72 5.31 -0.44
N PHE A 149 13.40 5.92 -1.59
CA PHE A 149 13.58 5.23 -2.85
C PHE A 149 15.07 5.24 -3.22
N LYS A 150 15.60 4.06 -3.55
CA LYS A 150 16.92 3.92 -4.17
C LYS A 150 16.79 2.96 -5.33
N ASN A 151 17.15 3.42 -6.52
CA ASN A 151 17.31 2.52 -7.64
C ASN A 151 18.47 1.57 -7.33
N GLU A 152 18.33 0.29 -7.62
CA GLU A 152 19.39 -0.69 -7.32
C GLU A 152 20.70 -0.42 -8.05
N PHE A 153 20.68 0.41 -9.09
CA PHE A 153 21.88 0.83 -9.83
C PHE A 153 22.50 2.11 -9.28
N GLU A 154 21.88 2.76 -8.31
CA GLU A 154 22.44 3.92 -7.62
C GLU A 154 23.37 3.45 -6.49
N LYS A 155 24.52 4.08 -6.41
CA LYS A 155 25.51 3.76 -5.37
C LYS A 155 25.61 4.85 -4.33
#